data_d78090bcb034d21dc2d583feb8d80b65
#
_entry.id   d78090bcb034d21dc2d583feb8d80b65
#
_cell.length_a   1.000
_cell.length_b   1.000
_cell.length_c   1.000
_cell.angle_alpha   90.00
_cell.angle_beta   90.00
_cell.angle_gamma   90.00
#
_symmetry.space_group_name_H-M   'P 1'
#
loop_
_entity.id
_entity.type
_entity.pdbx_description
1 polymer ?
#
loop_
_entity_poly.entity_id
_entity_poly.type
_entity_poly.pdbx_seq_one_letter_code
_entity_poly.pdbx_strand_id
1 'polypeptide(L)'
;MLVAIIGENCVGKSTLANKINETLNAKIYSGKDYLRLEKNPSMALEKFKAILKEAVAGDDLIYLITEKEHIPLLPEGAFRIVLTAELEVIKERFKERMRGNLPMPVEKMLESKHGMYDNLECNLKLDANYDIADVISKLH
;
A
#
# COMPACT_ATOMS: atom_id res chain seq x y z
N MET A 1 10.95 11.70 2.06
CA MET A 1 10.39 10.66 2.96
C MET A 1 9.71 9.57 2.14
N LEU A 2 10.01 8.33 2.43
CA LEU A 2 9.33 7.20 1.80
C LEU A 2 8.30 6.60 2.76
N VAL A 3 7.04 6.59 2.33
CA VAL A 3 5.93 5.99 3.08
C VAL A 3 5.43 4.78 2.30
N ALA A 4 5.42 3.62 2.93
CA ALA A 4 4.84 2.41 2.35
C ALA A 4 3.50 2.12 3.04
N ILE A 5 2.45 1.94 2.26
CA ILE A 5 1.14 1.54 2.76
C ILE A 5 0.87 0.11 2.30
N ILE A 6 0.84 -0.81 3.26
CA ILE A 6 0.74 -2.24 3.02
C ILE A 6 -0.63 -2.73 3.49
N GLY A 7 -1.32 -3.48 2.66
CA GLY A 7 -2.61 -4.01 3.02
C GLY A 7 -3.21 -4.90 1.96
N GLU A 8 -4.21 -5.67 2.35
CA GLU A 8 -4.98 -6.54 1.47
C GLU A 8 -5.75 -5.72 0.43
N ASN A 9 -6.31 -6.40 -0.56
CA ASN A 9 -7.19 -5.76 -1.54
C ASN A 9 -8.35 -5.06 -0.83
N CYS A 10 -8.68 -3.87 -1.28
CA CYS A 10 -9.86 -3.13 -0.83
C CYS A 10 -9.87 -2.68 0.64
N VAL A 11 -8.71 -2.62 1.30
CA VAL A 11 -8.64 -2.06 2.66
C VAL A 11 -8.68 -0.53 2.67
N GLY A 12 -8.49 0.13 1.51
CA GLY A 12 -8.53 1.58 1.41
C GLY A 12 -7.16 2.25 1.33
N LYS A 13 -6.15 1.56 0.78
CA LYS A 13 -4.78 2.10 0.65
C LYS A 13 -4.74 3.39 -0.17
N SER A 14 -5.42 3.43 -1.31
CA SER A 14 -5.44 4.61 -2.18
C SER A 14 -6.11 5.79 -1.49
N THR A 15 -7.17 5.55 -0.75
CA THR A 15 -7.87 6.58 0.02
C THR A 15 -6.95 7.17 1.09
N LEU A 16 -6.26 6.32 1.83
CA LEU A 16 -5.29 6.77 2.84
C LEU A 16 -4.15 7.57 2.19
N ALA A 17 -3.61 7.07 1.08
CA ALA A 17 -2.54 7.75 0.36
C ALA A 17 -2.97 9.16 -0.08
N ASN A 18 -4.17 9.29 -0.62
CA ASN A 18 -4.68 10.60 -1.06
C ASN A 18 -4.87 11.56 0.12
N LYS A 19 -5.35 11.06 1.25
CA LYS A 19 -5.49 11.88 2.46
C LYS A 19 -4.13 12.34 3.01
N ILE A 20 -3.15 11.46 3.04
CA ILE A 20 -1.78 11.83 3.43
C ILE A 20 -1.22 12.85 2.44
N ASN A 21 -1.51 12.66 1.16
CA ASN A 21 -0.96 13.49 0.10
C ASN A 21 -1.52 14.90 0.04
N GLU A 22 -2.62 15.17 0.71
CA GLU A 22 -3.10 16.55 0.90
C GLU A 22 -2.05 17.41 1.63
N THR A 23 -1.20 16.76 2.43
CA THR A 23 -0.14 17.42 3.19
C THR A 23 1.23 17.30 2.53
N LEU A 24 1.56 16.14 1.92
CA LEU A 24 2.91 15.83 1.44
C LEU A 24 3.17 16.22 -0.01
N ASN A 25 2.19 16.15 -0.88
CA ASN A 25 2.37 16.31 -2.33
C ASN A 25 3.40 15.30 -2.89
N ALA A 26 3.27 14.04 -2.51
CA ALA A 26 4.17 12.97 -2.89
C ALA A 26 3.78 12.33 -4.23
N LYS A 27 4.75 11.71 -4.90
CA LYS A 27 4.49 10.78 -5.98
C LYS A 27 3.95 9.49 -5.40
N ILE A 28 2.95 8.89 -6.06
CA ILE A 28 2.34 7.63 -5.61
C ILE A 28 2.62 6.53 -6.63
N TYR A 29 3.25 5.46 -6.18
CA TYR A 29 3.42 4.23 -6.96
C TYR A 29 2.58 3.14 -6.32
N SER A 30 2.04 2.24 -7.14
CA SER A 30 1.26 1.09 -6.67
C SER A 30 1.76 -0.19 -7.33
N GLY A 31 2.03 -1.21 -6.54
CA GLY A 31 2.36 -2.54 -7.04
C GLY A 31 3.45 -2.57 -8.09
N LYS A 32 3.06 -2.90 -9.31
CA LYS A 32 3.97 -3.06 -10.47
C LYS A 32 4.07 -1.83 -11.35
N ASP A 33 3.63 -0.67 -10.89
CA ASP A 33 3.73 0.58 -11.68
C ASP A 33 5.15 0.87 -12.14
N TYR A 34 6.15 0.38 -11.40
CA TYR A 34 7.56 0.56 -11.75
C TYR A 34 7.93 -0.01 -13.12
N LEU A 35 7.13 -0.97 -13.64
CA LEU A 35 7.39 -1.55 -14.96
C LEU A 35 7.30 -0.53 -16.10
N ARG A 36 6.70 0.63 -15.85
CA ARG A 36 6.63 1.74 -16.80
C ARG A 36 7.93 2.53 -16.91
N LEU A 37 8.86 2.34 -15.96
CA LEU A 37 10.10 3.11 -15.93
C LEU A 37 11.08 2.74 -17.05
N GLU A 38 11.08 1.47 -17.46
CA GLU A 38 11.97 0.94 -18.50
C GLU A 38 11.26 -0.18 -19.26
N LYS A 39 11.71 -0.43 -20.51
CA LYS A 39 11.16 -1.52 -21.32
C LYS A 39 11.57 -2.90 -20.75
N ASN A 40 12.79 -3.01 -20.24
CA ASN A 40 13.30 -4.24 -19.64
C ASN A 40 12.84 -4.33 -18.18
N PRO A 41 12.08 -5.38 -17.79
CA PRO A 41 11.58 -5.50 -16.43
C PRO A 41 12.65 -5.49 -15.34
N SER A 42 13.80 -6.12 -15.58
CA SER A 42 14.90 -6.14 -14.61
C SER A 42 15.50 -4.76 -14.42
N MET A 43 15.64 -3.99 -15.50
CA MET A 43 16.12 -2.62 -15.44
C MET A 43 15.11 -1.70 -14.75
N ALA A 44 13.82 -1.91 -15.02
CA ALA A 44 12.75 -1.15 -14.35
C ALA A 44 12.79 -1.38 -12.85
N LEU A 45 12.97 -2.63 -12.43
CA LEU A 45 13.07 -2.98 -11.00
C LEU A 45 14.27 -2.32 -10.33
N GLU A 46 15.45 -2.39 -10.94
CA GLU A 46 16.66 -1.76 -10.38
C GLU A 46 16.51 -0.25 -10.28
N LYS A 47 15.92 0.37 -11.31
CA LYS A 47 15.63 1.81 -11.29
C LYS A 47 14.67 2.17 -10.17
N PHE A 48 13.63 1.36 -9.98
CA PHE A 48 12.65 1.58 -8.91
C PHE A 48 13.27 1.47 -7.52
N LYS A 49 14.11 0.45 -7.31
CA LYS A 49 14.83 0.31 -6.04
C LYS A 49 15.69 1.54 -5.72
N ALA A 50 16.34 2.10 -6.74
CA ALA A 50 17.12 3.32 -6.57
C ALA A 50 16.22 4.51 -6.21
N ILE A 51 15.07 4.64 -6.88
CA ILE A 51 14.09 5.68 -6.57
C ILE A 51 13.60 5.58 -5.13
N LEU A 52 13.27 4.38 -4.67
CA LEU A 52 12.82 4.17 -3.30
C LEU A 52 13.90 4.54 -2.28
N LYS A 53 15.14 4.14 -2.56
CA LYS A 53 16.27 4.44 -1.68
C LYS A 53 16.52 5.94 -1.57
N GLU A 54 16.46 6.66 -2.69
CA GLU A 54 16.61 8.11 -2.71
C GLU A 54 15.47 8.81 -1.96
N ALA A 55 14.25 8.29 -2.05
CA ALA A 55 13.10 8.88 -1.40
C ALA A 55 13.18 8.88 0.13
N VAL A 56 13.93 7.95 0.72
CA VAL A 56 14.07 7.88 2.18
C VAL A 56 14.55 9.21 2.77
N ALA A 57 15.48 9.87 2.11
CA ALA A 57 16.05 11.16 2.56
C ALA A 57 15.78 12.29 1.57
N GLY A 58 14.99 12.08 0.53
CA GLY A 58 14.72 13.04 -0.53
C GLY A 58 13.26 13.44 -0.59
N ASP A 59 12.78 13.63 -1.82
CA ASP A 59 11.38 14.01 -2.07
C ASP A 59 10.42 12.93 -1.58
N ASP A 60 9.23 13.35 -1.19
CA ASP A 60 8.23 12.45 -0.65
C ASP A 60 7.69 11.49 -1.72
N LEU A 61 7.58 10.22 -1.36
CA LEU A 61 7.05 9.17 -2.21
C LEU A 61 6.21 8.22 -1.37
N ILE A 62 5.07 7.82 -1.92
CA ILE A 62 4.18 6.83 -1.29
C ILE A 62 4.12 5.60 -2.18
N TYR A 63 4.37 4.42 -1.61
CA TYR A 63 4.29 3.15 -2.31
C TYR A 63 3.17 2.30 -1.71
N LEU A 64 2.19 1.92 -2.54
CA LEU A 64 1.07 1.08 -2.13
C LEU A 64 1.39 -0.38 -2.44
N ILE A 65 1.38 -1.22 -1.42
CA ILE A 65 1.74 -2.64 -1.54
C ILE A 65 0.56 -3.52 -1.17
N THR A 66 0.14 -4.34 -2.12
CA THR A 66 -0.89 -5.38 -1.91
C THR A 66 -0.25 -6.76 -1.86
N GLU A 67 0.75 -7.01 -2.72
CA GLU A 67 1.40 -8.30 -2.86
C GLU A 67 2.64 -8.41 -1.97
N LYS A 68 2.75 -9.53 -1.27
CA LYS A 68 3.83 -9.81 -0.33
C LYS A 68 5.22 -9.67 -0.95
N GLU A 69 5.34 -10.03 -2.23
CA GLU A 69 6.60 -10.00 -2.97
C GLU A 69 7.18 -8.61 -3.16
N HIS A 70 6.38 -7.57 -2.98
CA HIS A 70 6.86 -6.19 -3.11
C HIS A 70 7.43 -5.62 -1.80
N ILE A 71 7.17 -6.27 -0.66
CA ILE A 71 7.67 -5.80 0.64
C ILE A 71 9.21 -5.79 0.69
N PRO A 72 9.92 -6.81 0.18
CA PRO A 72 11.38 -6.80 0.17
C PRO A 72 12.01 -5.70 -0.66
N LEU A 73 11.24 -5.02 -1.53
CA LEU A 73 11.75 -3.89 -2.31
C LEU A 73 11.99 -2.65 -1.45
N LEU A 74 11.35 -2.58 -0.28
CA LEU A 74 11.47 -1.43 0.59
C LEU A 74 12.86 -1.34 1.21
N PRO A 75 13.53 -0.17 1.08
CA PRO A 75 14.81 0.03 1.74
C PRO A 75 14.63 0.26 3.23
N GLU A 76 15.72 0.14 3.97
CA GLU A 76 15.74 0.54 5.36
C GLU A 76 15.46 2.05 5.45
N GLY A 77 14.68 2.45 6.44
CA GLY A 77 14.28 3.85 6.61
C GLY A 77 12.92 4.20 6.03
N ALA A 78 12.27 3.27 5.30
CA ALA A 78 10.89 3.45 4.86
C ALA A 78 9.96 3.49 6.07
N PHE A 79 9.02 4.43 6.08
CA PHE A 79 7.97 4.46 7.09
C PHE A 79 6.86 3.51 6.65
N ARG A 80 6.68 2.41 7.36
CA ARG A 80 5.76 1.34 6.99
C ARG A 80 4.45 1.44 7.75
N ILE A 81 3.35 1.55 7.00
CA ILE A 81 1.99 1.56 7.53
C ILE A 81 1.30 0.28 7.07
N VAL A 82 0.77 -0.50 8.00
CA VAL A 82 -0.10 -1.63 7.69
C VAL A 82 -1.54 -1.19 7.92
N LEU A 83 -2.34 -1.25 6.85
CA LEU A 83 -3.76 -0.90 6.90
C LEU A 83 -4.59 -2.17 6.82
N THR A 84 -5.49 -2.35 7.79
CA THR A 84 -6.37 -3.52 7.87
C THR A 84 -7.84 -3.10 7.80
N ALA A 85 -8.71 -4.05 7.47
CA ALA A 85 -10.15 -3.87 7.51
C ALA A 85 -10.80 -5.22 7.78
N GLU A 86 -12.04 -5.20 8.29
CA GLU A 86 -12.81 -6.41 8.49
C GLU A 86 -13.07 -7.12 7.16
N LEU A 87 -13.07 -8.46 7.17
CA LEU A 87 -13.29 -9.24 5.94
C LEU A 87 -14.58 -8.86 5.22
N GLU A 88 -15.66 -8.65 5.96
CA GLU A 88 -16.94 -8.27 5.38
C GLU A 88 -16.89 -6.92 4.67
N VAL A 89 -16.12 -5.96 5.22
CA VAL A 89 -15.89 -4.66 4.59
C VAL A 89 -15.11 -4.82 3.29
N ILE A 90 -14.07 -5.66 3.30
CA ILE A 90 -13.26 -5.95 2.11
C ILE A 90 -14.12 -6.56 1.01
N LYS A 91 -14.94 -7.55 1.35
CA LYS A 91 -15.86 -8.21 0.38
C LYS A 91 -16.86 -7.22 -0.20
N GLU A 92 -17.44 -6.38 0.63
CA GLU A 92 -18.43 -5.38 0.19
C GLU A 92 -17.80 -4.37 -0.77
N ARG A 93 -16.62 -3.86 -0.46
CA ARG A 93 -15.89 -2.93 -1.31
C ARG A 93 -15.49 -3.56 -2.64
N PHE A 94 -15.04 -4.82 -2.62
CA PHE A 94 -14.71 -5.55 -3.83
C PHE A 94 -15.95 -5.74 -4.72
N LYS A 95 -17.05 -6.13 -4.10
CA LYS A 95 -18.32 -6.30 -4.79
C LYS A 95 -18.78 -5.00 -5.47
N GLU A 96 -18.66 -3.88 -4.80
CA GLU A 96 -18.99 -2.57 -5.36
C GLU A 96 -18.12 -2.25 -6.59
N ARG A 97 -16.82 -2.52 -6.53
CA ARG A 97 -15.91 -2.33 -7.68
C ARG A 97 -16.28 -3.21 -8.86
N MET A 98 -16.81 -4.39 -8.60
CA MET A 98 -17.22 -5.35 -9.63
C MET A 98 -18.72 -5.22 -9.99
N ARG A 99 -19.31 -4.07 -9.71
CA ARG A 99 -20.70 -3.75 -10.04
C ARG A 99 -21.71 -4.74 -9.44
N GLY A 100 -21.50 -5.11 -8.19
CA GLY A 100 -22.39 -6.02 -7.48
C GLY A 100 -22.07 -7.49 -7.65
N ASN A 101 -21.00 -7.82 -8.35
CA ASN A 101 -20.60 -9.21 -8.59
C ASN A 101 -19.40 -9.60 -7.72
N LEU A 102 -19.54 -10.71 -6.99
CA LEU A 102 -18.44 -11.29 -6.24
C LEU A 102 -18.36 -12.78 -6.56
N PRO A 103 -17.61 -13.15 -7.63
CA PRO A 103 -17.47 -14.55 -8.00
C PRO A 103 -16.86 -15.38 -6.87
N MET A 104 -17.32 -16.62 -6.73
CA MET A 104 -16.86 -17.51 -5.65
C MET A 104 -15.34 -17.69 -5.60
N PRO A 105 -14.62 -17.86 -6.72
CA PRO A 105 -13.16 -17.96 -6.67
C PRO A 105 -12.48 -16.72 -6.08
N VAL A 106 -13.03 -15.53 -6.37
CA VAL A 106 -12.51 -14.26 -5.83
C VAL A 106 -12.83 -14.15 -4.35
N GLU A 107 -14.04 -14.49 -3.95
CA GLU A 107 -14.45 -14.48 -2.54
C GLU A 107 -13.54 -15.39 -1.70
N LYS A 108 -13.27 -16.59 -2.19
CA LYS A 108 -12.35 -17.53 -1.53
C LYS A 108 -10.93 -16.99 -1.45
N MET A 109 -10.47 -16.30 -2.48
CA MET A 109 -9.15 -15.67 -2.49
C MET A 109 -9.07 -14.60 -1.40
N LEU A 110 -10.09 -13.75 -1.28
CA LEU A 110 -10.14 -12.72 -0.24
C LEU A 110 -10.13 -13.34 1.16
N GLU A 111 -10.89 -14.40 1.37
CA GLU A 111 -10.94 -15.11 2.65
C GLU A 111 -9.58 -15.73 3.01
N SER A 112 -8.92 -16.37 2.03
CA SER A 112 -7.64 -17.05 2.26
C SER A 112 -6.50 -16.08 2.57
N LYS A 113 -6.57 -14.87 2.01
CA LYS A 113 -5.54 -13.84 2.21
C LYS A 113 -5.82 -12.94 3.41
N HIS A 114 -7.03 -13.02 3.97
CA HIS A 114 -7.38 -12.15 5.09
C HIS A 114 -6.47 -12.37 6.28
N GLY A 115 -5.97 -11.27 6.84
CA GLY A 115 -5.06 -11.31 7.98
C GLY A 115 -3.60 -11.58 7.63
N MET A 116 -3.25 -11.67 6.34
CA MET A 116 -1.88 -12.00 5.91
C MET A 116 -0.82 -11.03 6.43
N TYR A 117 -1.19 -9.80 6.75
CA TYR A 117 -0.28 -8.78 7.24
C TYR A 117 -0.44 -8.46 8.72
N ASP A 118 -1.26 -9.22 9.45
CA ASP A 118 -1.55 -8.93 10.87
C ASP A 118 -0.31 -8.95 11.75
N ASN A 119 0.68 -9.79 11.42
CA ASN A 119 1.90 -9.94 12.20
C ASN A 119 3.12 -9.29 11.51
N LEU A 120 2.91 -8.50 10.47
CA LEU A 120 3.99 -7.83 9.78
C LEU A 120 4.55 -6.70 10.64
N GLU A 121 5.88 -6.65 10.75
CA GLU A 121 6.55 -5.57 11.47
C GLU A 121 6.36 -4.26 10.70
N CYS A 122 5.93 -3.21 11.42
CA CYS A 122 5.63 -1.91 10.82
C CYS A 122 5.80 -0.78 11.84
N ASN A 123 5.84 0.45 11.32
CA ASN A 123 5.92 1.64 12.15
C ASN A 123 4.55 2.04 12.70
N LEU A 124 3.49 1.76 11.94
CA LEU A 124 2.13 2.15 12.29
C LEU A 124 1.13 1.12 11.75
N LYS A 125 0.25 0.65 12.61
CA LYS A 125 -0.83 -0.26 12.21
C LYS A 125 -2.16 0.46 12.36
N LEU A 126 -2.97 0.48 11.30
CA LEU A 126 -4.25 1.18 11.24
C LEU A 126 -5.38 0.25 10.85
N ASP A 127 -6.57 0.51 11.38
CA ASP A 127 -7.81 -0.09 10.88
C ASP A 127 -8.60 0.95 10.07
N ALA A 128 -9.80 0.57 9.61
CA ALA A 128 -10.63 1.43 8.77
C ALA A 128 -11.11 2.71 9.49
N ASN A 129 -11.01 2.76 10.81
CA ASN A 129 -11.47 3.89 11.63
C ASN A 129 -10.34 4.85 12.05
N TYR A 130 -9.22 4.83 11.33
CA TYR A 130 -8.09 5.70 11.65
C TYR A 130 -8.45 7.19 11.59
N ASP A 131 -7.76 8.00 12.41
CA ASP A 131 -7.83 9.45 12.37
C ASP A 131 -6.66 9.97 11.53
N ILE A 132 -6.96 10.63 10.40
CA ILE A 132 -5.92 11.11 9.48
C ILE A 132 -4.98 12.13 10.14
N ALA A 133 -5.49 12.98 11.02
CA ALA A 133 -4.65 13.96 11.72
C ALA A 133 -3.61 13.25 12.59
N ASP A 134 -3.99 12.17 13.26
CA ASP A 134 -3.08 11.35 14.06
C ASP A 134 -2.03 10.66 13.18
N VAL A 135 -2.44 10.14 12.03
CA VAL A 135 -1.52 9.52 11.08
C VAL A 135 -0.46 10.53 10.63
N ILE A 136 -0.89 11.71 10.21
CA ILE A 136 0.03 12.76 9.74
C ILE A 136 0.99 13.18 10.84
N SER A 137 0.52 13.28 12.08
CA SER A 137 1.40 13.65 13.20
C SER A 137 2.49 12.62 13.44
N LYS A 138 2.24 11.36 13.16
CA LYS A 138 3.22 10.27 13.33
C LYS A 138 4.23 10.18 12.18
N LEU A 139 3.94 10.79 11.05
CA LEU A 139 4.89 10.87 9.93
C LEU A 139 6.00 11.91 10.17
N HIS A 140 5.75 12.83 11.04
CA HIS A 140 6.70 13.90 11.42
C HIS A 140 7.35 13.62 12.80
#